data_4485e187cc0d7f9be07fecb89cb66341
#
_entry.id   4485e187cc0d7f9be07fecb89cb66341
#
_cell.length_a   1.000
_cell.length_b   1.000
_cell.length_c   1.000
_cell.angle_alpha   90.00
_cell.angle_beta   90.00
_cell.angle_gamma   90.00
#
_symmetry.space_group_name_H-M   'P 1'
#
loop_
_entity.id
_entity.type
_entity.pdbx_description
1 polymer ?
#
loop_
_entity_poly.entity_id
_entity_poly.type
_entity_poly.pdbx_seq_one_letter_code
_entity_poly.pdbx_strand_id
1 'polypeptide(L)'
;MIAMARLDIPSVFVYGGTIKPGNHDGQDLTIVSTFEAVGEYSAGRISLETFKAIENNACPGAGSCGGMYTANTMSSAFEAMGLSLSLIHI
;
A
#
# COMPACT_ATOMS: atom_id res chain seq x y z
N MET A 1 -17.63 2.32 -2.23
CA MET A 1 -17.99 3.51 -3.01
C MET A 1 -19.16 3.27 -3.97
N ILE A 2 -19.09 2.25 -4.83
CA ILE A 2 -20.20 1.92 -5.73
C ILE A 2 -21.52 1.66 -4.97
N ALA A 3 -21.46 0.86 -3.91
CA ALA A 3 -22.63 0.60 -3.06
C ALA A 3 -23.17 1.89 -2.43
N MET A 4 -22.28 2.75 -1.95
CA MET A 4 -22.63 4.04 -1.38
C MET A 4 -23.39 4.92 -2.38
N ALA A 5 -22.91 4.96 -3.63
CA ALA A 5 -23.56 5.72 -4.70
C ALA A 5 -24.92 5.11 -5.10
N ARG A 6 -25.04 3.79 -5.11
CA ARG A 6 -26.28 3.10 -5.51
C ARG A 6 -27.38 3.10 -4.47
N LEU A 7 -27.01 3.08 -3.19
CA LEU A 7 -27.99 3.03 -2.09
C LEU A 7 -28.70 4.36 -1.87
N ASP A 8 -28.12 5.47 -2.34
CA ASP A 8 -28.69 6.82 -2.19
C ASP A 8 -29.11 7.15 -0.75
N ILE A 9 -28.27 6.77 0.20
CA ILE A 9 -28.42 7.07 1.61
C ILE A 9 -27.24 7.90 2.11
N PRO A 10 -27.39 8.69 3.18
CA PRO A 10 -26.26 9.40 3.77
C PRO A 10 -25.14 8.44 4.12
N SER A 11 -23.92 8.71 3.62
CA SER A 11 -22.77 7.82 3.77
C SER A 11 -21.50 8.62 3.89
N VAL A 12 -20.50 8.03 4.56
CA VAL A 12 -19.14 8.61 4.67
C VAL A 12 -18.14 7.56 4.21
N PHE A 13 -17.21 7.99 3.36
CA PHE A 13 -16.08 7.19 2.94
C PHE A 13 -14.79 7.86 3.41
N VAL A 14 -13.90 7.10 4.07
CA VAL A 14 -12.64 7.62 4.60
C VAL A 14 -11.49 6.84 3.99
N TYR A 15 -10.50 7.56 3.45
CA TYR A 15 -9.27 6.99 2.95
C TYR A 15 -8.11 7.35 3.89
N GLY A 16 -7.42 6.34 4.41
CA GLY A 16 -6.34 6.51 5.38
C GLY A 16 -4.96 6.81 4.79
N GLY A 17 -4.82 6.82 3.48
CA GLY A 17 -3.55 7.08 2.81
C GLY A 17 -2.73 5.83 2.50
N THR A 18 -1.60 6.04 1.81
CA THR A 18 -0.66 4.99 1.42
C THR A 18 0.19 4.57 2.62
N ILE A 19 0.48 3.28 2.73
CA ILE A 19 1.36 2.74 3.77
C ILE A 19 2.76 3.36 3.66
N LYS A 20 3.37 3.63 4.81
CA LYS A 20 4.77 4.07 4.85
C LYS A 20 5.68 2.96 4.35
N PRO A 21 6.78 3.29 3.64
CA PRO A 21 7.78 2.29 3.30
C PRO A 21 8.45 1.75 4.56
N GLY A 22 8.85 0.48 4.53
CA GLY A 22 9.72 -0.10 5.53
C GLY A 22 11.18 0.28 5.28
N ASN A 23 12.07 -0.16 6.14
CA ASN A 23 13.49 0.07 5.99
C ASN A 23 14.30 -1.19 6.35
N HIS A 24 15.31 -1.47 5.54
CA HIS A 24 16.30 -2.51 5.82
C HIS A 24 17.65 -2.05 5.26
N ASP A 25 18.67 -2.05 6.12
CA ASP A 25 20.03 -1.61 5.77
C ASP A 25 20.07 -0.22 5.11
N GLY A 26 19.25 0.72 5.58
CA GLY A 26 19.20 2.09 5.07
C GLY A 26 18.43 2.26 3.76
N GLN A 27 17.83 1.20 3.23
CA GLN A 27 16.99 1.25 2.03
C GLN A 27 15.51 1.21 2.38
N ASP A 28 14.74 2.07 1.72
CA ASP A 28 13.29 2.03 1.82
C ASP A 28 12.74 0.84 1.06
N LEU A 29 11.83 0.11 1.71
CA LEU A 29 11.20 -1.09 1.17
C LEU A 29 9.71 -0.88 1.00
N THR A 30 9.20 -1.24 -0.17
CA THR A 30 7.77 -1.27 -0.48
C THR A 30 7.35 -2.69 -0.86
N ILE A 31 6.06 -2.88 -1.16
CA ILE A 31 5.59 -4.18 -1.67
C ILE A 31 6.28 -4.54 -3.00
N VAL A 32 6.63 -3.55 -3.80
CA VAL A 32 7.39 -3.77 -5.05
C VAL A 32 8.76 -4.35 -4.75
N SER A 33 9.44 -3.87 -3.71
CA SER A 33 10.73 -4.42 -3.25
C SER A 33 10.61 -5.90 -2.88
N THR A 34 9.48 -6.30 -2.29
CA THR A 34 9.21 -7.71 -1.96
C THR A 34 9.11 -8.57 -3.21
N PHE A 35 8.42 -8.10 -4.24
CA PHE A 35 8.32 -8.82 -5.52
C PHE A 35 9.67 -8.91 -6.23
N GLU A 36 10.45 -7.84 -6.21
CA GLU A 36 11.82 -7.85 -6.73
C GLU A 36 12.69 -8.87 -5.99
N ALA A 37 12.55 -8.94 -4.66
CA ALA A 37 13.28 -9.89 -3.84
C ALA A 37 12.93 -11.35 -4.15
N VAL A 38 11.68 -11.65 -4.51
CA VAL A 38 11.28 -12.98 -4.98
C VAL A 38 12.07 -13.38 -6.22
N GLY A 39 12.18 -12.48 -7.19
CA GLY A 39 12.95 -12.71 -8.39
C GLY A 39 14.44 -12.89 -8.11
N GLU A 40 15.03 -12.05 -7.27
CA GLU A 40 16.43 -12.14 -6.89
C GLU A 40 16.75 -13.42 -6.12
N TYR A 41 15.88 -13.82 -5.20
CA TYR A 41 16.06 -15.07 -4.46
C TYR A 41 15.97 -16.28 -5.39
N SER A 42 15.03 -16.31 -6.31
CA SER A 42 14.88 -17.37 -7.31
C SER A 42 16.10 -17.48 -8.23
N ALA A 43 16.74 -16.35 -8.52
CA ALA A 43 17.97 -16.30 -9.32
C ALA A 43 19.26 -16.58 -8.51
N GLY A 44 19.14 -16.80 -7.20
CA GLY A 44 20.27 -17.06 -6.32
C GLY A 44 21.14 -15.84 -5.99
N ARG A 45 20.62 -14.63 -6.20
CA ARG A 45 21.36 -13.38 -5.98
C ARG A 45 21.37 -12.92 -4.52
N ILE A 46 20.37 -13.32 -3.74
CA ILE A 46 20.28 -13.00 -2.33
C ILE A 46 20.07 -14.27 -1.49
N SER A 47 20.47 -14.21 -0.22
CA SER A 47 20.28 -15.32 0.71
C SER A 47 18.83 -15.38 1.23
N LEU A 48 18.46 -16.52 1.82
CA LEU A 48 17.16 -16.68 2.47
C LEU A 48 16.99 -15.69 3.62
N GLU A 49 18.03 -15.40 4.38
CA GLU A 49 17.98 -14.43 5.48
C GLU A 49 17.66 -13.02 4.98
N THR A 50 18.34 -12.58 3.92
CA THR A 50 18.05 -11.28 3.29
C THR A 50 16.63 -11.24 2.73
N PHE A 51 16.18 -12.30 2.07
CA PHE A 51 14.81 -12.40 1.56
C PHE A 51 13.78 -12.27 2.67
N LYS A 52 13.95 -12.98 3.78
CA LYS A 52 13.06 -12.89 4.94
C LYS A 52 13.11 -11.53 5.61
N ALA A 53 14.28 -10.91 5.68
CA ALA A 53 14.41 -9.56 6.24
C ALA A 53 13.64 -8.53 5.40
N ILE A 54 13.70 -8.61 4.08
CA ILE A 54 12.93 -7.75 3.18
C ILE A 54 11.44 -8.00 3.37
N GLU A 55 10.99 -9.25 3.39
CA GLU A 55 9.59 -9.62 3.61
C GLU A 55 9.04 -9.04 4.92
N ASN A 56 9.78 -9.16 5.99
CA ASN A 56 9.36 -8.72 7.32
C ASN A 56 9.33 -7.19 7.48
N ASN A 57 10.10 -6.46 6.70
CA ASN A 57 10.26 -5.02 6.87
C ASN A 57 9.55 -4.18 5.79
N ALA A 58 9.04 -4.80 4.73
CA ALA A 58 8.49 -4.06 3.59
C ALA A 58 7.15 -3.37 3.87
N CYS A 59 6.32 -3.94 4.75
CA CYS A 59 4.99 -3.40 5.09
C CYS A 59 4.87 -3.25 6.61
N PRO A 60 5.43 -2.19 7.19
CA PRO A 60 5.62 -2.11 8.65
C PRO A 60 4.38 -1.70 9.44
N GLY A 61 3.32 -1.24 8.81
CA GLY A 61 2.18 -0.69 9.52
C GLY A 61 0.89 -0.72 8.72
N ALA A 62 -0.03 0.16 9.11
CA ALA A 62 -1.31 0.32 8.45
C ALA A 62 -1.21 1.25 7.24
N GLY A 63 -2.11 1.07 6.29
CA GLY A 63 -2.21 1.91 5.10
C GLY A 63 -2.51 1.10 3.85
N SER A 64 -2.84 1.80 2.76
CA SER A 64 -3.10 1.18 1.47
C SER A 64 -1.79 0.84 0.76
N CYS A 65 -1.80 -0.22 -0.03
CA CYS A 65 -0.62 -0.75 -0.71
C CYS A 65 0.14 0.32 -1.50
N GLY A 66 1.45 0.45 -1.24
CA GLY A 66 2.33 1.41 -1.92
C GLY A 66 2.51 1.13 -3.41
N GLY A 67 2.22 -0.08 -3.88
CA GLY A 67 2.20 -0.42 -5.31
C GLY A 67 1.00 0.16 -6.05
N MET A 68 0.05 0.76 -5.33
CA MET A 68 -1.17 1.37 -5.87
C MET A 68 -1.96 0.42 -6.77
N TYR A 69 -2.18 -0.79 -6.27
CA TYR A 69 -3.08 -1.73 -6.93
C TYR A 69 -4.53 -1.26 -6.75
N THR A 70 -5.50 -2.12 -6.93
CA THR A 70 -6.91 -1.73 -7.04
C THR A 70 -7.38 -0.83 -5.88
N ALA A 71 -7.15 -1.23 -4.64
CA ALA A 71 -7.68 -0.52 -3.48
C ALA A 71 -7.09 0.89 -3.34
N ASN A 72 -5.77 1.04 -3.41
CA ASN A 72 -5.13 2.34 -3.26
C ASN A 72 -5.41 3.26 -4.45
N THR A 73 -5.39 2.73 -5.67
CA THR A 73 -5.69 3.50 -6.88
C THR A 73 -7.11 4.04 -6.84
N MET A 74 -8.08 3.21 -6.52
CA MET A 74 -9.50 3.64 -6.48
C MET A 74 -9.77 4.59 -5.32
N SER A 75 -9.19 4.35 -4.16
CA SER A 75 -9.33 5.26 -3.01
C SER A 75 -8.72 6.63 -3.28
N SER A 76 -7.57 6.68 -3.96
CA SER A 76 -6.93 7.93 -4.37
C SER A 76 -7.79 8.69 -5.39
N ALA A 77 -8.40 7.97 -6.34
CA ALA A 77 -9.31 8.56 -7.32
C ALA A 77 -10.54 9.17 -6.61
N PHE A 78 -11.12 8.49 -5.65
CA PHE A 78 -12.28 8.98 -4.89
C PHE A 78 -11.93 10.23 -4.06
N GLU A 79 -10.75 10.27 -3.47
CA GLU A 79 -10.26 11.46 -2.78
C GLU A 79 -10.10 12.64 -3.74
N ALA A 80 -9.51 12.41 -4.91
CA ALA A 80 -9.33 13.43 -5.94
C ALA A 80 -10.66 13.98 -6.47
N MET A 81 -11.69 13.15 -6.54
CA MET A 81 -13.05 13.56 -6.93
C MET A 81 -13.83 14.24 -5.81
N GLY A 82 -13.30 14.31 -4.60
CA GLY A 82 -13.99 14.88 -3.44
C GLY A 82 -15.06 13.98 -2.82
N LEU A 83 -15.05 12.68 -3.12
CA LEU A 83 -16.01 11.70 -2.60
C LEU A 83 -15.55 11.02 -1.32
N SER A 84 -14.32 11.24 -0.91
CA SER A 84 -13.72 10.62 0.27
C SER A 84 -13.17 11.67 1.22
N LEU A 85 -13.33 11.43 2.51
CA LEU A 85 -12.55 12.13 3.53
C LEU A 85 -11.16 11.49 3.60
N SER A 86 -10.15 12.33 3.80
CA SER A 86 -8.78 11.87 3.99
C SER A 86 -8.25 12.35 5.34
N LEU A 87 -7.45 11.52 5.99
CA LEU A 87 -6.79 11.91 7.24
C LEU A 87 -5.74 13.00 7.03
N ILE A 88 -5.29 13.21 5.80
CA ILE A 88 -4.35 14.27 5.45
C ILE A 88 -5.02 15.66 5.55
N HIS A 89 -6.32 15.73 5.31
CA HIS A 89 -7.10 16.98 5.31
C HIS A 89 -7.77 17.27 6.65
N ILE A 90 -7.63 16.38 7.60
CA ILE A 90 -8.14 16.50 8.96
C ILE A 90 -6.96 16.75 9.91
#